data_925d2312e3e7c8de39821622f6298a28
#
_entry.id   925d2312e3e7c8de39821622f6298a28
#
_cell.length_a   1.000
_cell.length_b   1.000
_cell.length_c   1.000
_cell.angle_alpha   90.00
_cell.angle_beta   90.00
_cell.angle_gamma   90.00
#
_symmetry.space_group_name_H-M   'P 1'
#
loop_
_entity.id
_entity.type
_entity.pdbx_description
1 polymer ?
#
loop_
_entity_poly.entity_id
_entity_poly.type
_entity_poly.pdbx_seq_one_letter_code
_entity_poly.pdbx_strand_id
1 'polypeptide(L)'
;MINFEAFSDAMDGDDDMMSMIIELYNEEHGNDIQVIKDKYASSDIDGLFHTVHSLKGVLLTLCEESASEQFETIERQCKRGEKPSAELINAVLNEMVKVNQQIATHALTN
;
A
#
# COMPACT_ATOMS: atom_id res chain seq x y z
N MET A 1 5.27 7.01 3.46
CA MET A 1 5.31 7.63 2.10
C MET A 1 6.36 6.93 1.25
N ILE A 2 6.20 7.00 -0.06
CA ILE A 2 7.18 6.46 -1.00
C ILE A 2 8.46 7.29 -0.93
N ASN A 3 9.61 6.61 -0.88
CA ASN A 3 10.92 7.26 -1.03
C ASN A 3 11.33 7.15 -2.51
N PHE A 4 11.03 8.18 -3.30
CA PHE A 4 11.29 8.17 -4.74
C PHE A 4 12.78 8.11 -5.08
N GLU A 5 13.65 8.66 -4.24
CA GLU A 5 15.10 8.55 -4.45
C GLU A 5 15.56 7.11 -4.33
N ALA A 6 15.13 6.41 -3.27
CA ALA A 6 15.45 5.00 -3.08
C ALA A 6 14.82 4.13 -4.18
N PHE A 7 13.60 4.45 -4.60
CA PHE A 7 12.92 3.74 -5.68
C PHE A 7 13.68 3.90 -7.00
N SER A 8 14.11 5.13 -7.32
CA SER A 8 14.92 5.40 -8.51
C SER A 8 16.24 4.60 -8.45
N ASP A 9 16.92 4.62 -7.32
CA ASP A 9 18.17 3.88 -7.13
C ASP A 9 17.95 2.36 -7.32
N ALA A 10 16.87 1.81 -6.77
CA ALA A 10 16.54 0.41 -6.92
C ALA A 10 16.26 0.01 -8.37
N MET A 11 15.78 0.95 -9.18
CA MET A 11 15.48 0.75 -10.61
C MET A 11 16.63 1.22 -11.52
N ASP A 12 17.80 1.51 -10.97
CA ASP A 12 18.98 2.02 -11.71
C ASP A 12 18.66 3.28 -12.52
N GLY A 13 17.77 4.12 -12.04
CA GLY A 13 17.36 5.34 -12.72
C GLY A 13 16.50 5.12 -13.94
N ASP A 14 15.96 3.91 -14.13
CA ASP A 14 15.13 3.57 -15.29
C ASP A 14 13.71 4.12 -15.12
N ASP A 15 13.44 5.27 -15.73
CA ASP A 15 12.14 5.94 -15.66
C ASP A 15 11.00 5.10 -16.26
N ASP A 16 11.28 4.33 -17.31
CA ASP A 16 10.27 3.47 -17.92
C ASP A 16 9.86 2.34 -16.97
N MET A 17 10.82 1.75 -16.26
CA MET A 17 10.56 0.72 -15.28
C MET A 17 9.76 1.29 -14.10
N MET A 18 10.14 2.48 -13.61
CA MET A 18 9.41 3.15 -12.53
C MET A 18 7.96 3.43 -12.93
N SER A 19 7.75 3.94 -14.13
CA SER A 19 6.41 4.22 -14.66
C SER A 19 5.57 2.96 -14.78
N MET A 20 6.18 1.86 -15.21
CA MET A 20 5.49 0.57 -15.33
C MET A 20 5.02 0.07 -13.97
N ILE A 21 5.85 0.18 -12.94
CA ILE A 21 5.49 -0.25 -11.59
C ILE A 21 4.37 0.62 -11.02
N ILE A 22 4.41 1.93 -11.26
CA ILE A 22 3.36 2.86 -10.83
C ILE A 22 2.04 2.57 -11.54
N GLU A 23 2.06 2.28 -12.83
CA GLU A 23 0.87 1.88 -13.59
C GLU A 23 0.27 0.59 -13.01
N LEU A 24 1.12 -0.39 -12.73
CA LEU A 24 0.69 -1.64 -12.14
C LEU A 24 0.03 -1.42 -10.78
N TYR A 25 0.63 -0.54 -9.94
CA TYR A 25 0.03 -0.15 -8.67
C TYR A 25 -1.37 0.43 -8.88
N ASN A 26 -1.52 1.38 -9.80
CA ASN A 26 -2.81 2.02 -10.07
C ASN A 26 -3.86 1.01 -10.56
N GLU A 27 -3.48 0.10 -11.43
CA GLU A 27 -4.40 -0.91 -11.97
C GLU A 27 -4.84 -1.93 -10.92
N GLU A 28 -3.91 -2.44 -10.13
CA GLU A 28 -4.18 -3.53 -9.20
C GLU A 28 -4.60 -3.05 -7.80
N HIS A 29 -4.12 -1.88 -7.38
CA HIS A 29 -4.25 -1.40 -6.00
C HIS A 29 -4.88 -0.01 -5.87
N GLY A 30 -5.27 0.62 -6.97
CA GLY A 30 -5.81 1.98 -6.95
C GLY A 30 -7.07 2.15 -6.10
N ASN A 31 -7.81 1.08 -5.85
CA ASN A 31 -9.04 1.09 -5.07
C ASN A 31 -8.90 0.39 -3.71
N ASP A 32 -7.67 0.06 -3.29
CA ASP A 32 -7.46 -0.77 -2.10
C ASP A 32 -7.89 -0.10 -0.81
N ILE A 33 -7.86 1.24 -0.72
CA ILE A 33 -8.40 1.94 0.46
C ILE A 33 -9.85 1.54 0.69
N GLN A 34 -10.66 1.56 -0.36
CA GLN A 34 -12.08 1.18 -0.25
C GLN A 34 -12.23 -0.32 0.03
N VAL A 35 -11.44 -1.14 -0.62
CA VAL A 35 -11.46 -2.60 -0.41
C VAL A 35 -11.14 -2.91 1.06
N ILE A 36 -10.11 -2.29 1.64
CA ILE A 36 -9.74 -2.47 3.04
C ILE A 36 -10.89 -2.04 3.96
N LYS A 37 -11.50 -0.88 3.70
CA LYS A 37 -12.65 -0.41 4.49
C LYS A 37 -13.80 -1.42 4.47
N ASP A 38 -14.13 -1.94 3.30
CA ASP A 38 -15.22 -2.88 3.12
C ASP A 38 -14.95 -4.22 3.82
N LYS A 39 -13.74 -4.76 3.67
CA LYS A 39 -13.33 -6.01 4.34
C LYS A 39 -13.32 -5.86 5.85
N TYR A 40 -12.83 -4.72 6.34
CA TYR A 40 -12.82 -4.43 7.76
C TYR A 40 -14.24 -4.31 8.32
N ALA A 41 -15.10 -3.57 7.64
CA ALA A 41 -16.50 -3.36 8.08
C ALA A 41 -17.29 -4.67 8.11
N SER A 42 -17.02 -5.58 7.17
CA SER A 42 -17.69 -6.88 7.10
C SER A 42 -17.03 -7.96 7.98
N SER A 43 -15.95 -7.61 8.68
CA SER A 43 -15.14 -8.54 9.48
C SER A 43 -14.60 -9.73 8.66
N ASP A 44 -14.35 -9.51 7.39
CA ASP A 44 -13.74 -10.50 6.50
C ASP A 44 -12.23 -10.50 6.72
N ILE A 45 -11.79 -11.23 7.73
CA ILE A 45 -10.37 -11.23 8.15
C ILE A 45 -9.48 -11.87 7.09
N ASP A 46 -9.92 -12.94 6.44
CA ASP A 46 -9.16 -13.58 5.36
C ASP A 46 -9.01 -12.63 4.16
N GLY A 47 -10.09 -11.99 3.75
CA GLY A 47 -10.07 -11.02 2.65
C GLY A 47 -9.18 -9.83 2.98
N LEU A 48 -9.25 -9.34 4.21
CA LEU A 48 -8.39 -8.26 4.69
C LEU A 48 -6.92 -8.67 4.63
N PHE A 49 -6.59 -9.87 5.11
CA PHE A 49 -5.22 -10.40 5.05
C PHE A 49 -4.68 -10.42 3.63
N HIS A 50 -5.44 -10.99 2.68
CA HIS A 50 -4.99 -11.10 1.30
C HIS A 50 -4.79 -9.74 0.63
N THR A 51 -5.71 -8.81 0.86
CA THR A 51 -5.60 -7.45 0.31
C THR A 51 -4.35 -6.75 0.85
N VAL A 52 -4.16 -6.80 2.16
CA VAL A 52 -3.03 -6.15 2.83
C VAL A 52 -1.70 -6.79 2.42
N HIS A 53 -1.65 -8.12 2.32
CA HIS A 53 -0.44 -8.83 1.92
C HIS A 53 0.02 -8.42 0.51
N SER A 54 -0.91 -8.39 -0.43
CA SER A 54 -0.64 -8.01 -1.81
C SER A 54 -0.18 -6.55 -1.91
N LEU A 55 -0.89 -5.65 -1.22
CA LEU A 55 -0.56 -4.22 -1.20
C LEU A 55 0.81 -3.97 -0.57
N LYS A 56 1.12 -4.62 0.54
CA LYS A 56 2.42 -4.50 1.18
C LYS A 56 3.56 -4.88 0.23
N GLY A 57 3.38 -5.94 -0.56
CA GLY A 57 4.38 -6.38 -1.53
C GLY A 57 4.75 -5.29 -2.53
N VAL A 58 3.76 -4.63 -3.12
CA VAL A 58 4.04 -3.56 -4.09
C VAL A 58 4.60 -2.31 -3.40
N LEU A 59 4.14 -1.99 -2.20
CA LEU A 59 4.67 -0.85 -1.44
C LEU A 59 6.15 -1.02 -1.11
N LEU A 60 6.59 -2.22 -0.79
CA LEU A 60 8.01 -2.51 -0.56
C LEU A 60 8.82 -2.29 -1.83
N THR A 61 8.29 -2.67 -2.99
CA THR A 61 8.91 -2.40 -4.28
C THR A 61 9.04 -0.89 -4.54
N LEU A 62 8.07 -0.10 -4.08
CA LEU A 62 8.07 1.35 -4.19
C LEU A 62 8.93 2.03 -3.11
N CYS A 63 9.62 1.26 -2.29
CA CYS A 63 10.43 1.78 -1.17
C CYS A 63 9.60 2.61 -0.19
N GLU A 64 8.39 2.19 0.05
CA GLU A 64 7.52 2.77 1.06
C GLU A 64 7.69 1.96 2.35
N GLU A 65 7.97 2.61 3.48
CA GLU A 65 8.26 1.94 4.74
C GLU A 65 7.14 2.08 5.78
N SER A 66 6.55 3.26 5.91
CA SER A 66 5.59 3.55 6.99
C SER A 66 4.31 2.73 6.89
N ALA A 67 3.64 2.77 5.74
CA ALA A 67 2.43 1.97 5.53
C ALA A 67 2.76 0.48 5.53
N SER A 68 3.90 0.11 4.96
CA SER A 68 4.35 -1.29 4.92
C SER A 68 4.50 -1.89 6.31
N GLU A 69 5.09 -1.15 7.26
CA GLU A 69 5.25 -1.59 8.65
C GLU A 69 3.88 -1.76 9.34
N GLN A 70 2.98 -0.81 9.11
CA GLN A 70 1.62 -0.88 9.66
C GLN A 70 0.85 -2.07 9.09
N PHE A 71 0.97 -2.31 7.78
CA PHE A 71 0.35 -3.46 7.14
C PHE A 71 0.93 -4.79 7.63
N GLU A 72 2.22 -4.84 7.93
CA GLU A 72 2.82 -6.04 8.51
C GLU A 72 2.19 -6.39 9.87
N THR A 73 1.95 -5.39 10.70
CA THR A 73 1.25 -5.59 11.98
C THR A 73 -0.16 -6.12 11.75
N ILE A 74 -0.89 -5.53 10.80
CA ILE A 74 -2.25 -5.96 10.44
C ILE A 74 -2.24 -7.41 9.94
N GLU A 75 -1.30 -7.78 9.07
CA GLU A 75 -1.15 -9.14 8.57
C GLU A 75 -0.97 -10.14 9.70
N ARG A 76 -0.09 -9.84 10.65
CA ARG A 76 0.19 -10.73 11.78
C ARG A 76 -1.06 -10.94 12.65
N GLN A 77 -1.84 -9.89 12.87
CA GLN A 77 -3.10 -9.99 13.62
C GLN A 77 -4.13 -10.83 12.87
N CYS A 78 -4.29 -10.57 11.56
CA CYS A 78 -5.20 -11.35 10.73
C CYS A 78 -4.83 -12.84 10.68
N LYS A 79 -3.53 -13.15 10.62
CA LYS A 79 -3.05 -14.53 10.66
C LYS A 79 -3.45 -15.27 11.93
N ARG A 80 -3.56 -14.55 13.04
CA ARG A 80 -4.00 -15.12 14.31
C ARG A 80 -5.52 -15.13 14.46
N GLY A 81 -6.24 -14.71 13.42
CA GLY A 81 -7.70 -14.60 13.45
C GLY A 81 -8.20 -13.39 14.26
N GLU A 82 -7.32 -12.44 14.55
CA GLU A 82 -7.65 -11.25 15.31
C GLU A 82 -8.04 -10.10 14.38
N LYS A 83 -9.11 -9.39 14.73
CA LYS A 83 -9.52 -8.19 13.99
C LYS A 83 -8.65 -7.02 14.47
N PRO A 84 -7.93 -6.33 13.55
CA PRO A 84 -7.14 -5.15 13.93
C PRO A 84 -8.00 -4.05 14.54
N SER A 85 -7.40 -3.19 15.36
CA SER A 85 -8.12 -2.05 15.93
C SER A 85 -8.48 -1.02 14.86
N ALA A 86 -9.59 -0.30 15.10
CA ALA A 86 -10.00 0.79 14.20
C ALA A 86 -8.92 1.87 14.10
N GLU A 87 -8.21 2.14 15.20
CA GLU A 87 -7.13 3.13 15.23
C GLU A 87 -5.99 2.75 14.27
N LEU A 88 -5.57 1.49 14.28
CA LEU A 88 -4.52 1.00 13.39
C LEU A 88 -4.96 1.06 11.93
N ILE A 89 -6.18 0.63 11.65
CA ILE A 89 -6.75 0.70 10.29
C ILE A 89 -6.80 2.15 9.81
N ASN A 90 -7.32 3.06 10.62
CA ASN A 90 -7.41 4.48 10.25
C ASN A 90 -6.03 5.09 10.01
N ALA A 91 -5.05 4.74 10.84
CA ALA A 91 -3.68 5.26 10.69
C ALA A 91 -3.07 4.83 9.35
N VAL A 92 -3.19 3.55 8.99
CA VAL A 92 -2.63 3.06 7.72
C VAL A 92 -3.37 3.61 6.52
N LEU A 93 -4.69 3.78 6.60
CA LEU A 93 -5.47 4.37 5.49
C LEU A 93 -5.10 5.83 5.28
N ASN A 94 -4.85 6.59 6.35
CA ASN A 94 -4.36 7.97 6.24
C ASN A 94 -3.00 8.01 5.55
N GLU A 95 -2.10 7.08 5.88
CA GLU A 95 -0.81 6.97 5.20
C GLU A 95 -0.98 6.61 3.72
N MET A 96 -1.93 5.73 3.39
CA MET A 96 -2.22 5.37 2.00
C MET A 96 -2.76 6.54 1.19
N VAL A 97 -3.53 7.43 1.79
CA VAL A 97 -3.97 8.66 1.11
C VAL A 97 -2.75 9.49 0.68
N LYS A 98 -1.74 9.61 1.54
CA LYS A 98 -0.49 10.32 1.22
C LYS A 98 0.27 9.63 0.09
N VAL A 99 0.36 8.31 0.13
CA VAL A 99 1.02 7.54 -0.93
C VAL A 99 0.31 7.75 -2.27
N ASN A 100 -1.01 7.68 -2.30
CA ASN A 100 -1.78 7.90 -3.52
C ASN A 100 -1.63 9.33 -4.06
N GLN A 101 -1.52 10.31 -3.18
CA GLN A 101 -1.24 11.70 -3.57
C GLN A 101 0.15 11.85 -4.19
N GLN A 102 1.15 11.17 -3.63
CA GLN A 102 2.50 11.16 -4.20
C GLN A 102 2.50 10.58 -5.61
N ILE A 103 1.80 9.46 -5.80
CA ILE A 103 1.71 8.79 -7.11
C ILE A 103 1.03 9.71 -8.12
N ALA A 104 -0.08 10.34 -7.76
CA ALA A 104 -0.79 11.28 -8.63
C ALA A 104 0.09 12.47 -9.01
N THR A 105 0.83 13.03 -8.06
CA THR A 105 1.73 14.16 -8.29
C THR A 105 2.89 13.75 -9.20
N HIS A 106 3.48 12.58 -8.97
CA HIS A 106 4.57 12.06 -9.80
C HIS A 106 4.11 11.86 -11.25
N ALA A 107 2.92 11.30 -11.46
CA ALA A 107 2.35 11.12 -12.79
C ALA A 107 2.15 12.43 -13.53
N LEU A 108 1.82 13.52 -12.81
CA LEU A 108 1.63 14.85 -13.41
C LEU A 108 2.95 15.53 -13.79
N THR A 109 4.05 15.18 -13.13
CA THR A 109 5.36 15.80 -13.39
C THR A 109 6.19 15.07 -14.43
N ASN A 110 5.78 13.90 -14.81
CA ASN A 110 6.37 13.14 -15.89
C ASN A 110 5.68 13.48 -17.24
#